data_54cd988b030f491acfe861688163642f
#
_entry.id   54cd988b030f491acfe861688163642f
#
_cell.length_a   1.000
_cell.length_b   1.000
_cell.length_c   1.000
_cell.angle_alpha   90.00
_cell.angle_beta   90.00
_cell.angle_gamma   90.00
#
_symmetry.space_group_name_H-M   'P 1'
#
loop_
_entity.id
_entity.type
_entity.pdbx_description
1 polymer ?
#
loop_
_entity_poly.entity_id
_entity_poly.type
_entity_poly.pdbx_seq_one_letter_code
_entity_poly.pdbx_strand_id
1 'polypeptide(L)'
;MLLPCRAILILYKIVKRKCIIMSKRLVAYFSASDVTAKVAENLADAIGADVFEIQPEVPYTKADLNWMDKKSRSTIEMRDPASRPAIAAKRDNIAEYDTIFVGFPIWWYIAPTIINTFLESYNLEAVPIIKNVV
;
A
#
# COMPACT_ATOMS: atom_id res chain seq x y z
N MET A 1 -0.37 -7.84 -24.78
CA MET A 1 -0.13 -8.85 -23.74
C MET A 1 -0.42 -8.25 -22.39
N LEU A 2 -1.50 -8.68 -21.80
CA LEU A 2 -1.89 -8.23 -20.48
C LEU A 2 -1.00 -8.92 -19.45
N LEU A 3 -0.17 -8.14 -18.77
CA LEU A 3 0.50 -8.61 -17.59
C LEU A 3 -0.55 -8.76 -16.48
N PRO A 4 -0.85 -9.98 -16.05
CA PRO A 4 -1.68 -10.16 -14.89
C PRO A 4 -0.93 -9.58 -13.69
N CYS A 5 -1.62 -8.88 -12.84
CA CYS A 5 -1.06 -8.28 -11.62
C CYS A 5 0.00 -7.20 -11.89
N ARG A 6 -0.40 -6.13 -12.55
CA ARG A 6 0.38 -4.91 -12.47
C ARG A 6 0.26 -4.35 -11.06
N ALA A 7 1.31 -4.54 -10.28
CA ALA A 7 1.51 -3.71 -9.12
C ALA A 7 1.71 -2.27 -9.62
N ILE A 8 0.72 -1.44 -9.46
CA ILE A 8 0.93 0.00 -9.67
C ILE A 8 1.44 0.55 -8.34
N LEU A 9 2.67 1.03 -8.39
CA LEU A 9 3.21 1.84 -7.33
C LEU A 9 2.55 3.21 -7.40
N ILE A 10 1.67 3.50 -6.47
CA ILE A 10 1.25 4.88 -6.22
C ILE A 10 2.27 5.50 -5.30
N LEU A 11 3.02 6.45 -5.85
CA LEU A 11 3.98 7.24 -5.11
C LEU A 11 3.24 8.33 -4.33
N TYR A 12 3.04 8.12 -3.05
CA TYR A 12 2.70 9.20 -2.15
C TYR A 12 4.01 9.83 -1.65
N LYS A 13 4.40 10.90 -2.28
CA LYS A 13 5.54 11.68 -1.78
C LYS A 13 5.07 12.60 -0.68
N ILE A 14 5.41 12.24 0.52
CA ILE A 14 5.21 13.10 1.68
C ILE A 14 6.49 13.93 1.83
N VAL A 15 6.47 15.18 1.36
CA VAL A 15 7.61 16.08 1.51
C VAL A 15 7.48 16.83 2.83
N LYS A 16 8.22 16.42 3.84
CA LYS A 16 8.47 17.30 4.97
C LYS A 16 9.44 18.41 4.54
N ARG A 17 8.96 19.65 4.56
CA ARG A 17 9.83 20.79 4.46
C ARG A 17 10.68 20.89 5.73
N LYS A 18 11.77 20.17 5.77
CA LYS A 18 12.91 20.55 6.63
C LYS A 18 14.20 20.00 6.05
N CYS A 19 15.09 20.94 5.89
CA CYS A 19 16.50 20.73 5.61
C CYS A 19 17.02 19.34 5.95
N ILE A 20 17.27 18.54 4.90
CA ILE A 20 18.61 18.13 4.59
C ILE A 20 19.23 17.10 5.48
N ILE A 21 19.84 16.28 4.87
CA ILE A 21 21.03 15.49 4.98
C ILE A 21 20.73 14.00 4.81
N MET A 22 19.59 13.49 5.25
CA MET A 22 19.19 12.12 4.93
C MET A 22 17.66 12.03 4.88
N SER A 23 17.11 12.03 3.67
CA SER A 23 15.68 11.74 3.53
C SER A 23 15.42 10.29 3.92
N LYS A 24 14.65 10.09 4.98
CA LYS A 24 14.13 8.78 5.33
C LYS A 24 12.98 8.43 4.41
N ARG A 25 13.07 7.30 3.74
CA ARG A 25 12.06 6.79 2.83
C ARG A 25 11.51 5.47 3.31
N LEU A 26 10.21 5.30 3.16
CA LEU A 26 9.52 4.07 3.49
C LEU A 26 8.82 3.54 2.24
N VAL A 27 8.93 2.25 2.01
CA VAL A 27 8.08 1.53 1.06
C VAL A 27 7.10 0.68 1.86
N ALA A 28 5.86 1.14 1.93
CA ALA A 28 4.77 0.40 2.54
C ALA A 28 3.99 -0.32 1.44
N TYR A 29 3.72 -1.60 1.59
CA TYR A 29 3.04 -2.35 0.54
C TYR A 29 2.07 -3.38 1.09
N PHE A 30 0.99 -3.60 0.35
CA PHE A 30 0.11 -4.76 0.49
C PHE A 30 0.31 -5.69 -0.71
N SER A 31 0.51 -6.97 -0.46
CA SER A 31 0.68 -7.96 -1.50
C SER A 31 -0.25 -9.16 -1.28
N ALA A 32 -1.00 -9.50 -2.32
CA ALA A 32 -1.89 -10.67 -2.29
C ALA A 32 -1.25 -11.91 -2.92
N SER A 33 -0.29 -11.72 -3.85
CA SER A 33 0.31 -12.80 -4.65
C SER A 33 1.82 -12.65 -4.80
N ASP A 34 2.50 -12.06 -3.86
CA ASP A 34 3.95 -11.83 -3.81
C ASP A 34 4.55 -10.95 -4.94
N VAL A 35 3.80 -10.62 -5.96
CA VAL A 35 4.27 -9.77 -7.06
C VAL A 35 4.55 -8.35 -6.58
N THR A 36 3.61 -7.76 -5.86
CA THR A 36 3.78 -6.42 -5.28
C THR A 36 4.92 -6.40 -4.25
N ALA A 37 5.06 -7.46 -3.47
CA ALA A 37 6.14 -7.59 -2.51
C ALA A 37 7.51 -7.49 -3.18
N LYS A 38 7.74 -8.23 -4.26
CA LYS A 38 9.00 -8.19 -5.02
C LYS A 38 9.30 -6.81 -5.60
N VAL A 39 8.28 -6.15 -6.15
CA VAL A 39 8.45 -4.78 -6.69
C VAL A 39 8.79 -3.80 -5.56
N ALA A 40 8.13 -3.92 -4.42
CA ALA A 40 8.38 -3.06 -3.27
C ALA A 40 9.80 -3.25 -2.71
N GLU A 41 10.25 -4.48 -2.58
CA GLU A 41 11.60 -4.82 -2.13
C GLU A 41 12.67 -4.28 -3.09
N ASN A 42 12.48 -4.49 -4.39
CA ASN A 42 13.40 -3.98 -5.41
C ASN A 42 13.48 -2.45 -5.38
N LEU A 43 12.35 -1.78 -5.21
CA LEU A 43 12.34 -0.33 -5.08
C LEU A 43 13.07 0.12 -3.81
N ALA A 44 12.80 -0.52 -2.68
CA ALA A 44 13.44 -0.19 -1.41
C ALA A 44 14.96 -0.35 -1.49
N ASP A 45 15.43 -1.43 -2.11
CA ASP A 45 16.87 -1.65 -2.33
C ASP A 45 17.49 -0.58 -3.23
N ALA A 46 16.79 -0.21 -4.29
CA ALA A 46 17.29 0.77 -5.26
C ALA A 46 17.42 2.19 -4.68
N ILE A 47 16.56 2.57 -3.73
CA ILE A 47 16.53 3.92 -3.17
C ILE A 47 17.01 3.99 -1.72
N GLY A 48 17.41 2.87 -1.13
CA GLY A 48 17.83 2.82 0.27
C GLY A 48 16.68 3.11 1.24
N ALA A 49 15.51 2.58 1.00
CA ALA A 49 14.31 2.80 1.82
C ALA A 49 14.09 1.65 2.81
N ASP A 50 13.41 1.96 3.91
CA ASP A 50 12.86 0.94 4.79
C ASP A 50 11.64 0.28 4.15
N VAL A 51 11.31 -0.91 4.56
CA VAL A 51 10.17 -1.68 4.05
C VAL A 51 9.18 -1.96 5.16
N PHE A 52 7.91 -1.81 4.85
CA PHE A 52 6.82 -2.18 5.75
C PHE A 52 5.71 -2.90 4.99
N GLU A 53 5.45 -4.13 5.36
CA GLU A 53 4.33 -4.89 4.81
C GLU A 53 3.04 -4.55 5.54
N ILE A 54 2.03 -4.13 4.77
CA ILE A 54 0.67 -3.91 5.28
C ILE A 54 -0.02 -5.28 5.31
N GLN A 55 0.08 -5.96 6.43
CA GLN A 55 -0.52 -7.29 6.59
C GLN A 55 -1.96 -7.18 7.07
N PRO A 56 -2.92 -7.84 6.40
CA PRO A 56 -4.26 -7.93 6.92
C PRO A 56 -4.27 -8.78 8.21
N GLU A 57 -5.09 -8.40 9.16
CA GLU A 57 -5.27 -9.16 10.40
C GLU A 57 -5.74 -10.61 10.11
N VAL A 58 -6.62 -10.74 9.12
CA VAL A 58 -7.03 -12.04 8.58
C VAL A 58 -6.44 -12.19 7.17
N PRO A 59 -5.47 -13.09 6.96
CA PRO A 59 -4.86 -13.29 5.65
C PRO A 59 -5.88 -13.68 4.58
N TYR A 60 -5.63 -13.23 3.35
CA TYR A 60 -6.45 -13.63 2.20
C TYR A 60 -6.08 -15.02 1.72
N THR A 61 -7.09 -15.88 1.58
CA THR A 61 -6.95 -17.20 0.96
C THR A 61 -7.11 -17.10 -0.56
N LYS A 62 -6.80 -18.18 -1.28
CA LYS A 62 -7.07 -18.24 -2.72
C LYS A 62 -8.56 -18.03 -3.06
N ALA A 63 -9.44 -18.57 -2.23
CA ALA A 63 -10.88 -18.40 -2.38
C ALA A 63 -11.29 -16.93 -2.15
N ASP A 64 -10.68 -16.27 -1.18
CA ASP A 64 -10.91 -14.85 -0.90
C ASP A 64 -10.50 -13.95 -2.07
N LEU A 65 -9.50 -14.34 -2.83
CA LEU A 65 -8.95 -13.60 -3.97
C LEU A 65 -9.63 -13.92 -5.30
N ASN A 66 -10.60 -14.82 -5.31
CA ASN A 66 -11.32 -15.18 -6.54
C ASN A 66 -12.24 -14.05 -6.99
N TRP A 67 -11.73 -13.21 -7.88
CA TRP A 67 -12.46 -12.05 -8.42
C TRP A 67 -13.69 -12.42 -9.28
N MET A 68 -13.76 -13.65 -9.73
CA MET A 68 -14.92 -14.17 -10.50
C MET A 68 -16.07 -14.56 -9.59
N ASP A 69 -15.82 -14.86 -8.33
CA ASP A 69 -16.84 -15.19 -7.35
C ASP A 69 -17.38 -13.91 -6.70
N LYS A 70 -18.67 -13.67 -6.93
CA LYS A 70 -19.38 -12.50 -6.37
C LYS A 70 -19.48 -12.51 -4.84
N LYS A 71 -19.25 -13.67 -4.24
CA LYS A 71 -19.29 -13.89 -2.78
C LYS A 71 -17.89 -13.92 -2.13
N SER A 72 -16.84 -13.85 -2.93
CA SER A 72 -15.48 -13.82 -2.39
C SER A 72 -15.25 -12.56 -1.54
N ARG A 73 -14.37 -12.69 -0.56
CA ARG A 73 -14.03 -11.59 0.35
C ARG A 73 -13.56 -10.34 -0.40
N SER A 74 -12.65 -10.50 -1.37
CA SER A 74 -12.15 -9.38 -2.16
C SER A 74 -13.25 -8.68 -2.95
N THR A 75 -14.18 -9.44 -3.53
CA THR A 75 -15.32 -8.86 -4.27
C THR A 75 -16.25 -8.08 -3.34
N ILE A 76 -16.54 -8.63 -2.17
CA ILE A 76 -17.42 -7.97 -1.18
C ILE A 76 -16.76 -6.67 -0.69
N GLU A 77 -15.47 -6.72 -0.32
CA GLU A 77 -14.74 -5.55 0.15
C GLU A 77 -14.66 -4.45 -0.91
N MET A 78 -14.42 -4.81 -2.17
CA MET A 78 -14.29 -3.84 -3.26
C MET A 78 -15.62 -3.24 -3.72
N ARG A 79 -16.73 -3.87 -3.43
CA ARG A 79 -18.07 -3.32 -3.68
C ARG A 79 -18.52 -2.30 -2.64
N ASP A 80 -17.89 -2.33 -1.48
CA ASP A 80 -18.19 -1.41 -0.40
C ASP A 80 -17.04 -0.40 -0.23
N PRO A 81 -17.21 0.84 -0.70
CA PRO A 81 -16.19 1.88 -0.54
C PRO A 81 -15.85 2.20 0.91
N ALA A 82 -16.74 1.89 1.84
CA ALA A 82 -16.54 2.07 3.28
C ALA A 82 -15.82 0.90 3.94
N SER A 83 -15.53 -0.18 3.21
CA SER A 83 -14.79 -1.33 3.73
C SER A 83 -13.43 -0.92 4.25
N ARG A 84 -13.09 -1.38 5.46
CA ARG A 84 -11.80 -1.11 6.11
C ARG A 84 -11.26 -2.38 6.75
N PRO A 85 -10.68 -3.30 5.95
CA PRO A 85 -10.06 -4.50 6.51
C PRO A 85 -9.01 -4.14 7.56
N ALA A 86 -9.04 -4.82 8.69
CA ALA A 86 -8.11 -4.56 9.78
C ALA A 86 -6.68 -4.97 9.41
N ILE A 87 -5.72 -4.19 9.89
CA ILE A 87 -4.28 -4.42 9.71
C ILE A 87 -3.72 -5.05 10.98
N ALA A 88 -2.89 -6.09 10.81
CA ALA A 88 -2.33 -6.86 11.92
C ALA A 88 -1.39 -6.05 12.81
N ALA A 89 -0.60 -5.15 12.23
CA ALA A 89 0.37 -4.34 12.96
C ALA A 89 0.47 -2.93 12.39
N LYS A 90 0.76 -1.98 13.25
CA LYS A 90 1.04 -0.58 12.88
C LYS A 90 2.53 -0.29 13.04
N ARG A 91 3.03 0.65 12.25
CA ARG A 91 4.37 1.17 12.40
C ARG A 91 4.33 2.50 13.13
N ASP A 92 4.95 2.56 14.30
CA ASP A 92 4.82 3.73 15.18
C ASP A 92 5.57 4.98 14.70
N ASN A 93 6.65 4.78 13.95
CA ASN A 93 7.54 5.87 13.52
C ASN A 93 7.24 6.41 12.12
N ILE A 94 6.01 6.30 11.65
CA ILE A 94 5.63 6.76 10.28
C ILE A 94 5.91 8.24 10.08
N ALA A 95 5.79 9.06 11.11
CA ALA A 95 6.03 10.50 11.05
C ALA A 95 7.49 10.89 10.86
N GLU A 96 8.42 9.98 11.03
CA GLU A 96 9.86 10.22 10.81
C GLU A 96 10.26 10.16 9.34
N TYR A 97 9.40 9.63 8.48
CA TYR A 97 9.69 9.50 7.06
C TYR A 97 9.33 10.77 6.29
N ASP A 98 10.20 11.13 5.36
CA ASP A 98 10.00 12.26 4.46
C ASP A 98 9.23 11.86 3.20
N THR A 99 9.30 10.60 2.84
CA THR A 99 8.62 10.04 1.67
C THR A 99 8.12 8.64 1.99
N ILE A 100 6.86 8.39 1.67
CA ILE A 100 6.26 7.07 1.77
C ILE A 100 5.78 6.65 0.39
N PHE A 101 6.31 5.53 -0.09
CA PHE A 101 5.83 4.86 -1.29
C PHE A 101 4.81 3.81 -0.87
N VAL A 102 3.65 3.81 -1.48
CA VAL A 102 2.62 2.83 -1.17
C VAL A 102 2.42 1.92 -2.37
N GLY A 103 2.73 0.66 -2.20
CA GLY A 103 2.59 -0.38 -3.23
C GLY A 103 1.38 -1.25 -2.97
N PHE A 104 0.62 -1.55 -4.02
CA PHE A 104 -0.54 -2.43 -3.93
C PHE A 104 -0.92 -3.01 -5.29
N PRO A 105 -1.58 -4.17 -5.33
CA PRO A 105 -2.18 -4.68 -6.56
C PRO A 105 -3.42 -3.86 -6.91
N ILE A 106 -3.71 -3.74 -8.21
CA ILE A 106 -4.94 -3.10 -8.64
C ILE A 106 -6.06 -4.12 -8.63
N TRP A 107 -7.10 -3.82 -7.85
CA TRP A 107 -8.35 -4.57 -7.83
C TRP A 107 -9.47 -3.70 -8.42
N TRP A 108 -10.08 -4.17 -9.51
CA TRP A 108 -11.15 -3.45 -10.19
C TRP A 108 -10.82 -1.96 -10.44
N TYR A 109 -9.62 -1.71 -11.00
CA TYR A 109 -9.12 -0.38 -11.39
C TYR A 109 -8.74 0.57 -10.26
N ILE A 110 -8.87 0.16 -9.00
CA ILE A 110 -8.53 0.97 -7.83
C ILE A 110 -7.67 0.20 -6.83
N ALA A 111 -7.23 0.89 -5.78
CA ALA A 111 -6.51 0.26 -4.68
C ALA A 111 -7.43 -0.60 -3.83
N PRO A 112 -6.96 -1.73 -3.29
CA PRO A 112 -7.69 -2.47 -2.27
C PRO A 112 -8.01 -1.59 -1.06
N THR A 113 -9.16 -1.81 -0.45
CA THR A 113 -9.64 -0.95 0.67
C THR A 113 -8.76 -1.04 1.92
N ILE A 114 -7.91 -2.06 2.05
CA ILE A 114 -6.90 -2.11 3.11
C ILE A 114 -5.91 -0.95 3.05
N ILE A 115 -5.66 -0.40 1.87
CA ILE A 115 -4.82 0.79 1.70
C ILE A 115 -5.48 2.01 2.36
N ASN A 116 -6.79 2.13 2.25
CA ASN A 116 -7.53 3.18 2.96
C ASN A 116 -7.38 3.01 4.47
N THR A 117 -7.49 1.77 4.98
CA THR A 117 -7.25 1.48 6.39
C THR A 117 -5.86 1.94 6.82
N PHE A 118 -4.84 1.64 6.03
CA PHE A 118 -3.47 2.05 6.32
C PHE A 118 -3.31 3.57 6.36
N LEU A 119 -3.78 4.28 5.32
CA LEU A 119 -3.65 5.73 5.23
C LEU A 119 -4.43 6.47 6.33
N GLU A 120 -5.61 5.98 6.68
CA GLU A 120 -6.45 6.57 7.73
C GLU A 120 -5.95 6.25 9.15
N SER A 121 -5.07 5.25 9.28
CA SER A 121 -4.49 4.88 10.58
C SER A 121 -3.48 5.89 11.10
N TYR A 122 -3.04 6.82 10.28
CA TYR A 122 -2.01 7.80 10.61
C TYR A 122 -2.50 9.22 10.35
N ASN A 123 -2.07 10.15 11.21
CA ASN A 123 -2.32 11.58 10.96
C ASN A 123 -1.28 12.10 9.95
N LEU A 124 -1.68 12.16 8.69
CA LEU A 124 -0.86 12.64 7.58
C LEU A 124 -1.17 14.09 7.18
N GLU A 125 -2.03 14.80 7.93
CA GLU A 125 -2.47 16.17 7.60
C GLU A 125 -1.35 17.19 7.55
N ALA A 126 -0.31 17.02 8.38
CA ALA A 126 0.84 17.91 8.40
C ALA A 126 1.84 17.65 7.27
N VAL A 127 1.56 16.73 6.37
CA VAL A 127 2.49 16.25 5.37
C VAL A 127 1.88 16.41 3.98
N PRO A 128 2.50 17.25 3.10
CA PRO A 128 2.02 17.40 1.72
C PRO A 128 2.06 16.05 0.99
N ILE A 129 0.91 15.58 0.56
CA ILE A 129 0.80 14.34 -0.22
C ILE A 129 0.86 14.69 -1.69
N ILE A 130 1.93 14.29 -2.37
CA ILE A 130 2.01 14.39 -3.83
C ILE A 130 1.60 13.05 -4.40
N LYS A 131 0.46 13.01 -5.08
CA LYS A 131 0.03 11.86 -5.86
C LYS A 131 0.77 11.85 -7.18
N ASN A 132 1.66 10.91 -7.37
CA ASN A 132 2.11 10.55 -8.70
C ASN A 132 1.56 9.15 -9.02
N VAL A 133 0.64 9.13 -9.96
CA VAL A 133 0.19 7.88 -10.58
C VAL A 133 1.13 7.59 -11.73
N VAL A 134 1.89 6.55 -11.59
CA VAL A 134 2.71 6.03 -12.69
C VAL A 134 1.98 4.90 -13.37
#